data_e40e9da5a1e061a4e3ccb58b52169907
#
_entry.id   e40e9da5a1e061a4e3ccb58b52169907
#
_cell.length_a   1.000
_cell.length_b   1.000
_cell.length_c   1.000
_cell.angle_alpha   90.00
_cell.angle_beta   90.00
_cell.angle_gamma   90.00
#
_symmetry.space_group_name_H-M   'P 1'
#
loop_
_entity.id
_entity.type
_entity.pdbx_description
1 polymer ?
#
loop_
_entity_poly.entity_id
_entity_poly.type
_entity_poly.pdbx_seq_one_letter_code
_entity_poly.pdbx_strand_id
1 'polypeptide(L)'
;MIDHEVRSYPSSAGLAREEQLAWKLAAVATDPVEVPGEVAEMVVNRVIDDAAVAAAALAREPVRAAREQALRHPASPGSAVWGTAEDIRVSPEWAAWANAVAVRELDFHDTFLAAEYSHPGDNIPPLLAVAQHTGRSGVDVIRGIAAAYEVQVDLVKGICLHEHKIDHIAHLGPSAAAGIGALLGLDTETVYQAIGQALHCTTQTRQSRKGEISSWKAYAPAFAGKVAVEAIDRAMRGQGSPSPIYEGEDGMIAWLLGGPEAVYTVPLPVPGEPKRAILDTYTKEHSAEYQAQALIDLARRLGPRIGDTAKIGRVVIHTSHHTHYVIGSGSADPQKYDPQASRETLDHSLPYIFAVALQDGGWHHVGSYARERATRPDTVELWRKITTAEDPEWSRRYHDPDPARRAFGGRAEITLVDGTLISDEIAVADAHPSGARPFGRDQYIAKFADLADGIIAAAVQDRFLDAVTRLPDLDADELDALALPGIEQAGEKPETWGIL
;
A
#
# COMPACT_ATOMS: atom_id res chain seq x y z
N MET A 1 -20.08 -4.40 -13.62
CA MET A 1 -18.71 -4.73 -14.07
C MET A 1 -18.73 -5.65 -15.27
N ILE A 2 -17.77 -5.52 -16.23
CA ILE A 2 -17.57 -6.38 -17.40
C ILE A 2 -16.12 -6.88 -17.40
N ASP A 3 -15.98 -8.18 -17.68
CA ASP A 3 -14.68 -8.81 -17.88
C ASP A 3 -14.13 -8.48 -19.27
N HIS A 4 -12.92 -7.93 -19.32
CA HIS A 4 -12.20 -7.59 -20.53
C HIS A 4 -11.04 -8.57 -20.74
N GLU A 5 -11.08 -9.30 -21.85
CA GLU A 5 -9.93 -10.10 -22.29
C GLU A 5 -8.84 -9.17 -22.82
N VAL A 6 -7.63 -9.35 -22.33
CA VAL A 6 -6.44 -8.55 -22.68
C VAL A 6 -5.33 -9.50 -23.09
N ARG A 7 -4.80 -9.33 -24.31
CA ARG A 7 -3.74 -10.16 -24.88
C ARG A 7 -2.87 -9.41 -25.87
N SER A 8 -1.76 -9.97 -26.25
CA SER A 8 -0.89 -9.36 -27.25
C SER A 8 -1.48 -9.44 -28.67
N TYR A 9 -1.18 -8.42 -29.47
CA TYR A 9 -1.53 -8.34 -30.91
C TYR A 9 -0.31 -7.93 -31.73
N PRO A 10 -0.12 -8.50 -32.94
CA PRO A 10 0.90 -8.02 -33.83
C PRO A 10 0.55 -6.60 -34.34
N SER A 11 1.55 -5.78 -34.61
CA SER A 11 1.36 -4.41 -35.11
C SER A 11 0.49 -4.33 -36.36
N SER A 12 0.51 -5.37 -37.22
CA SER A 12 -0.35 -5.47 -38.38
C SER A 12 -1.84 -5.63 -38.13
N ALA A 13 -2.22 -5.98 -36.87
CA ALA A 13 -3.64 -6.12 -36.51
C ALA A 13 -4.34 -4.76 -36.39
N GLY A 14 -3.60 -3.67 -36.11
CA GLY A 14 -4.14 -2.33 -36.03
C GLY A 14 -5.18 -2.17 -34.89
N LEU A 15 -4.87 -2.66 -33.68
CA LEU A 15 -5.79 -2.61 -32.53
C LEU A 15 -6.28 -1.17 -32.28
N ALA A 16 -7.61 -0.96 -32.32
CA ALA A 16 -8.21 0.33 -32.08
C ALA A 16 -7.94 0.78 -30.61
N ARG A 17 -7.83 2.09 -30.39
CA ARG A 17 -7.53 2.64 -29.05
C ARG A 17 -8.58 2.23 -28.03
N GLU A 18 -9.84 2.28 -28.40
CA GLU A 18 -10.99 1.94 -27.55
C GLU A 18 -10.99 0.47 -27.12
N GLU A 19 -10.27 -0.38 -27.82
CA GLU A 19 -10.11 -1.80 -27.48
C GLU A 19 -8.94 -2.06 -26.53
N GLN A 20 -8.02 -1.10 -26.39
CA GLN A 20 -6.84 -1.21 -25.54
C GLN A 20 -7.19 -1.07 -24.06
N LEU A 21 -6.53 -1.85 -23.19
CA LEU A 21 -6.74 -1.78 -21.73
C LEU A 21 -6.47 -0.38 -21.19
N ALA A 22 -5.38 0.27 -21.60
CA ALA A 22 -5.04 1.61 -21.13
C ALA A 22 -6.14 2.64 -21.45
N TRP A 23 -6.82 2.52 -22.60
CA TRP A 23 -7.98 3.35 -22.92
C TRP A 23 -9.18 3.06 -22.04
N LYS A 24 -9.48 1.79 -21.81
CA LYS A 24 -10.59 1.37 -20.94
C LYS A 24 -10.37 1.86 -19.51
N LEU A 25 -9.14 1.78 -18.98
CA LEU A 25 -8.78 2.35 -17.68
C LEU A 25 -8.97 3.87 -17.65
N ALA A 26 -8.55 4.57 -18.71
CA ALA A 26 -8.78 6.01 -18.82
C ALA A 26 -10.28 6.35 -18.88
N ALA A 27 -11.07 5.57 -19.63
CA ALA A 27 -12.52 5.75 -19.70
C ALA A 27 -13.20 5.54 -18.34
N VAL A 28 -12.78 4.54 -17.55
CA VAL A 28 -13.26 4.36 -16.17
C VAL A 28 -12.93 5.58 -15.32
N ALA A 29 -11.69 6.09 -15.40
CA ALA A 29 -11.27 7.24 -14.60
C ALA A 29 -12.04 8.53 -14.94
N THR A 30 -12.33 8.74 -16.23
CA THR A 30 -12.97 9.97 -16.74
C THR A 30 -14.50 9.88 -16.80
N ASP A 31 -15.09 8.73 -16.47
CA ASP A 31 -16.56 8.60 -16.40
C ASP A 31 -17.08 9.50 -15.27
N PRO A 32 -17.99 10.47 -15.58
CA PRO A 32 -18.43 11.50 -14.63
C PRO A 32 -19.49 11.01 -13.62
N VAL A 33 -19.43 9.75 -13.23
CA VAL A 33 -20.36 9.19 -12.24
C VAL A 33 -20.08 9.77 -10.86
N GLU A 34 -21.15 10.14 -10.15
CA GLU A 34 -21.09 10.61 -8.78
C GLU A 34 -20.49 9.56 -7.85
N VAL A 35 -19.64 10.00 -6.92
CA VAL A 35 -19.04 9.12 -5.92
C VAL A 35 -20.05 8.85 -4.81
N PRO A 36 -20.40 7.57 -4.51
CA PRO A 36 -21.33 7.24 -3.44
C PRO A 36 -20.85 7.71 -2.06
N GLY A 37 -21.80 8.05 -1.16
CA GLY A 37 -21.46 8.58 0.17
C GLY A 37 -20.55 7.65 0.98
N GLU A 38 -20.79 6.32 0.95
CA GLU A 38 -19.94 5.34 1.63
C GLU A 38 -18.53 5.24 1.05
N VAL A 39 -18.36 5.54 -0.24
CA VAL A 39 -17.04 5.63 -0.87
C VAL A 39 -16.33 6.90 -0.41
N ALA A 40 -17.03 8.03 -0.37
CA ALA A 40 -16.48 9.28 0.14
C ALA A 40 -16.07 9.16 1.61
N GLU A 41 -16.85 8.49 2.45
CA GLU A 41 -16.49 8.19 3.84
C GLU A 41 -15.25 7.31 3.94
N MET A 42 -15.11 6.30 3.07
CA MET A 42 -13.93 5.45 3.06
C MET A 42 -12.69 6.22 2.57
N VAL A 43 -12.83 7.13 1.60
CA VAL A 43 -11.74 8.03 1.19
C VAL A 43 -11.23 8.83 2.39
N VAL A 44 -12.13 9.45 3.17
CA VAL A 44 -11.75 10.16 4.40
C VAL A 44 -11.00 9.24 5.36
N ASN A 45 -11.47 8.03 5.58
CA ASN A 45 -10.82 7.06 6.46
C ASN A 45 -9.41 6.70 5.96
N ARG A 46 -9.22 6.51 4.64
CA ARG A 46 -7.90 6.21 4.06
C ARG A 46 -6.93 7.39 4.16
N VAL A 47 -7.41 8.62 3.99
CA VAL A 47 -6.59 9.83 4.19
C VAL A 47 -6.14 9.94 5.66
N ILE A 48 -7.02 9.63 6.62
CA ILE A 48 -6.66 9.59 8.06
C ILE A 48 -5.61 8.50 8.31
N ASP A 49 -5.79 7.31 7.73
CA ASP A 49 -4.86 6.17 7.88
C ASP A 49 -3.46 6.50 7.34
N ASP A 50 -3.38 7.05 6.13
CA ASP A 50 -2.12 7.46 5.50
C ASP A 50 -1.41 8.55 6.32
N ALA A 51 -2.16 9.54 6.80
CA ALA A 51 -1.64 10.62 7.64
C ALA A 51 -1.09 10.06 8.97
N ALA A 52 -1.78 9.10 9.58
CA ALA A 52 -1.35 8.42 10.80
C ALA A 52 0.00 7.72 10.61
N VAL A 53 0.09 6.91 9.56
CA VAL A 53 1.31 6.14 9.25
C VAL A 53 2.47 7.07 8.88
N ALA A 54 2.20 8.10 8.09
CA ALA A 54 3.20 9.11 7.73
C ALA A 54 3.72 9.86 8.95
N ALA A 55 2.85 10.28 9.88
CA ALA A 55 3.25 10.94 11.13
C ALA A 55 4.25 10.09 11.92
N ALA A 56 3.93 8.80 12.13
CA ALA A 56 4.81 7.87 12.83
C ALA A 56 6.16 7.63 12.12
N ALA A 57 6.21 7.85 10.79
CA ALA A 57 7.40 7.64 9.97
C ALA A 57 8.33 8.87 9.87
N LEU A 58 7.88 10.06 10.28
CA LEU A 58 8.60 11.34 10.02
C LEU A 58 10.05 11.37 10.52
N ALA A 59 10.35 10.66 11.60
CA ALA A 59 11.70 10.58 12.17
C ALA A 59 12.59 9.52 11.51
N ARG A 60 12.03 8.67 10.63
CA ARG A 60 12.78 7.61 9.94
C ARG A 60 13.75 8.20 8.93
N GLU A 61 14.93 7.60 8.83
CA GLU A 61 16.00 8.10 7.95
C GLU A 61 15.56 8.19 6.48
N PRO A 62 14.89 7.16 5.88
CA PRO A 62 14.43 7.26 4.49
C PRO A 62 13.44 8.41 4.25
N VAL A 63 12.57 8.69 5.23
CA VAL A 63 11.60 9.80 5.15
C VAL A 63 12.30 11.16 5.25
N ARG A 64 13.28 11.28 6.15
CA ARG A 64 14.09 12.51 6.24
C ARG A 64 14.85 12.78 4.94
N ALA A 65 15.51 11.76 4.40
CA ALA A 65 16.25 11.88 3.14
C ALA A 65 15.35 12.31 1.97
N ALA A 66 14.16 11.67 1.84
CA ALA A 66 13.20 12.04 0.80
C ALA A 66 12.67 13.48 0.97
N ARG A 67 12.40 13.90 2.20
CA ARG A 67 11.96 15.26 2.54
C ARG A 67 13.05 16.29 2.21
N GLU A 68 14.28 16.05 2.62
CA GLU A 68 15.42 16.93 2.31
C GLU A 68 15.61 17.10 0.81
N GLN A 69 15.46 16.03 0.04
CA GLN A 69 15.50 16.08 -1.42
C GLN A 69 14.36 16.93 -1.98
N ALA A 70 13.12 16.75 -1.50
CA ALA A 70 11.95 17.51 -1.95
C ALA A 70 12.11 19.02 -1.67
N LEU A 71 12.68 19.39 -0.54
CA LEU A 71 12.92 20.80 -0.16
C LEU A 71 13.89 21.56 -1.09
N ARG A 72 14.57 20.86 -1.99
CA ARG A 72 15.42 21.48 -3.03
C ARG A 72 14.61 21.94 -4.25
N HIS A 73 13.30 21.69 -4.27
CA HIS A 73 12.42 21.98 -5.39
C HIS A 73 11.25 22.92 -4.99
N PRO A 74 11.53 24.12 -4.45
CA PRO A 74 10.47 25.04 -4.02
C PRO A 74 9.61 25.50 -5.21
N ALA A 75 8.29 25.66 -4.98
CA ALA A 75 7.34 26.10 -5.99
C ALA A 75 6.27 27.03 -5.38
N SER A 76 5.75 27.96 -6.22
CA SER A 76 4.61 28.81 -5.88
C SER A 76 3.75 29.03 -7.14
N PRO A 77 2.49 28.54 -7.18
CA PRO A 77 1.85 27.71 -6.19
C PRO A 77 2.61 26.38 -6.02
N GLY A 78 2.42 25.73 -4.88
CA GLY A 78 3.11 24.47 -4.55
C GLY A 78 2.31 23.61 -3.61
N SER A 79 2.89 22.48 -3.21
CA SER A 79 2.26 21.49 -2.35
C SER A 79 3.01 21.36 -1.03
N ALA A 80 2.29 21.03 0.04
CA ALA A 80 2.86 20.82 1.36
C ALA A 80 3.68 19.52 1.43
N VAL A 81 4.79 19.57 2.14
CA VAL A 81 5.56 18.38 2.54
C VAL A 81 5.30 18.12 4.02
N TRP A 82 4.81 16.94 4.34
CA TRP A 82 4.49 16.56 5.73
C TRP A 82 5.76 16.52 6.60
N GLY A 83 5.64 17.04 7.80
CA GLY A 83 6.77 17.17 8.74
C GLY A 83 7.69 18.37 8.48
N THR A 84 7.27 19.34 7.66
CA THR A 84 7.98 20.62 7.46
C THR A 84 7.19 21.79 8.07
N ALA A 85 7.75 23.00 8.03
CA ALA A 85 7.04 24.20 8.43
C ALA A 85 5.84 24.50 7.51
N GLU A 86 4.81 25.14 8.06
CA GLU A 86 3.51 25.31 7.40
C GLU A 86 3.55 26.14 6.11
N ASP A 87 4.52 27.03 5.98
CA ASP A 87 4.71 27.91 4.82
C ASP A 87 5.56 27.29 3.70
N ILE A 88 6.16 26.15 3.93
CA ILE A 88 7.01 25.47 2.94
C ILE A 88 6.15 24.81 1.87
N ARG A 89 6.45 25.15 0.61
CA ARG A 89 5.81 24.55 -0.57
C ARG A 89 6.86 24.13 -1.58
N VAL A 90 6.65 22.94 -2.15
CA VAL A 90 7.48 22.39 -3.23
C VAL A 90 6.64 22.05 -4.45
N SER A 91 7.27 21.74 -5.57
CA SER A 91 6.54 21.27 -6.74
C SER A 91 5.82 19.93 -6.47
N PRO A 92 4.66 19.69 -7.11
CA PRO A 92 3.75 18.60 -6.72
C PRO A 92 4.37 17.21 -6.84
N GLU A 93 5.24 16.99 -7.82
CA GLU A 93 5.93 15.70 -8.00
C GLU A 93 6.92 15.40 -6.88
N TRP A 94 7.53 16.44 -6.29
CA TRP A 94 8.43 16.28 -5.16
C TRP A 94 7.72 16.19 -3.81
N ALA A 95 6.56 16.87 -3.67
CA ALA A 95 5.67 16.64 -2.53
C ALA A 95 5.10 15.21 -2.56
N ALA A 96 4.66 14.73 -3.72
CA ALA A 96 4.23 13.36 -3.94
C ALA A 96 5.32 12.36 -3.51
N TRP A 97 6.56 12.58 -3.93
CA TRP A 97 7.72 11.78 -3.53
C TRP A 97 7.89 11.70 -2.01
N ALA A 98 8.02 12.84 -1.34
CA ALA A 98 8.34 12.87 0.08
C ALA A 98 7.21 12.30 0.94
N ASN A 99 5.96 12.68 0.64
CA ASN A 99 4.79 12.24 1.40
C ASN A 99 4.49 10.75 1.17
N ALA A 100 4.66 10.24 -0.05
CA ALA A 100 4.47 8.83 -0.33
C ALA A 100 5.55 7.95 0.34
N VAL A 101 6.81 8.41 0.44
CA VAL A 101 7.83 7.71 1.23
C VAL A 101 7.41 7.62 2.69
N ALA A 102 6.86 8.70 3.28
CA ALA A 102 6.38 8.70 4.66
C ALA A 102 5.21 7.72 4.87
N VAL A 103 4.24 7.68 3.95
CA VAL A 103 3.11 6.73 4.00
C VAL A 103 3.60 5.29 3.89
N ARG A 104 4.56 5.02 3.00
CA ARG A 104 4.98 3.64 2.69
C ARG A 104 5.99 3.06 3.66
N GLU A 105 6.78 3.88 4.35
CA GLU A 105 7.95 3.46 5.13
C GLU A 105 7.64 2.39 6.18
N LEU A 106 6.54 2.51 6.90
CA LEU A 106 6.17 1.57 7.96
C LEU A 106 5.39 0.35 7.46
N ASP A 107 5.01 0.31 6.19
CA ASP A 107 4.14 -0.74 5.61
C ASP A 107 2.85 -0.96 6.45
N PHE A 108 2.22 0.14 6.86
CA PHE A 108 1.19 0.13 7.90
C PHE A 108 -0.16 0.74 7.44
N HIS A 109 -0.24 1.21 6.22
CA HIS A 109 -1.48 1.67 5.59
C HIS A 109 -2.25 0.50 4.95
N ASP A 110 -3.22 0.78 4.09
CA ASP A 110 -4.09 -0.24 3.53
C ASP A 110 -3.41 -1.24 2.58
N THR A 111 -4.17 -2.26 2.20
CA THR A 111 -3.78 -3.27 1.21
C THR A 111 -5.01 -3.83 0.49
N PHE A 112 -4.78 -4.48 -0.64
CA PHE A 112 -5.75 -5.29 -1.35
C PHE A 112 -5.07 -6.55 -1.91
N LEU A 113 -5.72 -7.70 -1.76
CA LEU A 113 -5.22 -9.01 -2.17
C LEU A 113 -6.22 -9.70 -3.11
N ALA A 114 -5.75 -10.09 -4.29
CA ALA A 114 -6.49 -10.89 -5.27
C ALA A 114 -5.52 -11.77 -6.08
N ALA A 115 -5.49 -11.67 -7.41
CA ALA A 115 -4.46 -12.31 -8.22
C ALA A 115 -3.07 -11.76 -7.91
N GLU A 116 -2.99 -10.46 -7.64
CA GLU A 116 -1.79 -9.76 -7.16
C GLU A 116 -2.08 -9.18 -5.77
N TYR A 117 -1.11 -8.54 -5.13
CA TYR A 117 -1.23 -7.70 -3.95
C TYR A 117 -0.88 -6.24 -4.28
N SER A 118 -1.50 -5.32 -3.56
CA SER A 118 -1.22 -3.89 -3.72
C SER A 118 -1.50 -3.11 -2.45
N HIS A 119 -1.09 -1.85 -2.48
CA HIS A 119 -1.36 -0.88 -1.43
C HIS A 119 -1.98 0.37 -2.07
N PRO A 120 -3.31 0.39 -2.27
CA PRO A 120 -3.97 1.48 -3.00
C PRO A 120 -3.84 2.85 -2.33
N GLY A 121 -3.58 2.92 -1.02
CA GLY A 121 -3.26 4.16 -0.30
C GLY A 121 -2.03 4.88 -0.86
N ASP A 122 -1.09 4.18 -1.47
CA ASP A 122 0.05 4.80 -2.17
C ASP A 122 -0.37 5.83 -3.26
N ASN A 123 -1.64 5.81 -3.72
CA ASN A 123 -2.19 6.80 -4.64
C ASN A 123 -2.51 8.15 -3.96
N ILE A 124 -2.76 8.19 -2.66
CA ILE A 124 -3.28 9.38 -1.97
C ILE A 124 -2.27 10.54 -1.97
N PRO A 125 -0.99 10.35 -1.61
CA PRO A 125 -0.03 11.45 -1.59
C PRO A 125 0.13 12.21 -2.92
N PRO A 126 0.27 11.56 -4.09
CA PRO A 126 0.38 12.29 -5.36
C PRO A 126 -0.91 13.05 -5.72
N LEU A 127 -2.09 12.51 -5.37
CA LEU A 127 -3.36 13.18 -5.63
C LEU A 127 -3.53 14.41 -4.74
N LEU A 128 -3.23 14.33 -3.45
CA LEU A 128 -3.26 15.48 -2.55
C LEU A 128 -2.26 16.57 -2.98
N ALA A 129 -1.06 16.18 -3.38
CA ALA A 129 -0.05 17.12 -3.86
C ALA A 129 -0.53 17.87 -5.10
N VAL A 130 -1.12 17.17 -6.08
CA VAL A 130 -1.67 17.82 -7.28
C VAL A 130 -2.87 18.71 -6.92
N ALA A 131 -3.75 18.26 -6.04
CA ALA A 131 -4.91 19.03 -5.62
C ALA A 131 -4.52 20.36 -4.98
N GLN A 132 -3.56 20.38 -4.06
CA GLN A 132 -3.03 21.59 -3.44
C GLN A 132 -2.38 22.53 -4.48
N HIS A 133 -1.52 21.97 -5.35
CA HIS A 133 -0.84 22.77 -6.37
C HIS A 133 -1.78 23.43 -7.37
N THR A 134 -2.85 22.73 -7.75
CA THR A 134 -3.78 23.17 -8.81
C THR A 134 -5.06 23.81 -8.28
N GLY A 135 -5.20 23.96 -6.97
CA GLY A 135 -6.36 24.56 -6.33
C GLY A 135 -7.66 23.80 -6.62
N ARG A 136 -7.69 22.49 -6.31
CA ARG A 136 -8.88 21.65 -6.46
C ARG A 136 -9.66 21.55 -5.16
N SER A 137 -10.95 21.22 -5.26
CA SER A 137 -11.83 21.06 -4.09
C SER A 137 -11.69 19.66 -3.47
N GLY A 138 -12.22 19.49 -2.26
CA GLY A 138 -12.28 18.17 -1.61
C GLY A 138 -13.12 17.15 -2.39
N VAL A 139 -14.18 17.60 -3.11
CA VAL A 139 -14.94 16.72 -4.02
C VAL A 139 -14.08 16.20 -5.17
N ASP A 140 -13.20 17.05 -5.72
CA ASP A 140 -12.25 16.62 -6.77
C ASP A 140 -11.26 15.59 -6.23
N VAL A 141 -10.76 15.79 -5.00
CA VAL A 141 -9.86 14.83 -4.31
C VAL A 141 -10.56 13.48 -4.13
N ILE A 142 -11.80 13.47 -3.62
CA ILE A 142 -12.59 12.24 -3.43
C ILE A 142 -12.79 11.51 -4.75
N ARG A 143 -13.14 12.22 -5.83
CA ARG A 143 -13.31 11.65 -7.17
C ARG A 143 -12.00 11.03 -7.68
N GLY A 144 -10.89 11.73 -7.52
CA GLY A 144 -9.56 11.25 -7.92
C GLY A 144 -9.15 9.99 -7.18
N ILE A 145 -9.28 9.98 -5.85
CA ILE A 145 -8.93 8.82 -5.01
C ILE A 145 -9.81 7.62 -5.35
N ALA A 146 -11.13 7.81 -5.48
CA ALA A 146 -12.05 6.73 -5.86
C ALA A 146 -11.67 6.13 -7.22
N ALA A 147 -11.31 6.95 -8.21
CA ALA A 147 -10.88 6.49 -9.53
C ALA A 147 -9.53 5.74 -9.48
N ALA A 148 -8.57 6.23 -8.71
CA ALA A 148 -7.27 5.57 -8.55
C ALA A 148 -7.41 4.19 -7.91
N TYR A 149 -8.21 4.07 -6.84
CA TYR A 149 -8.49 2.80 -6.18
C TYR A 149 -9.19 1.82 -7.11
N GLU A 150 -10.20 2.27 -7.87
CA GLU A 150 -10.91 1.42 -8.82
C GLU A 150 -9.95 0.81 -9.84
N VAL A 151 -9.16 1.66 -10.51
CA VAL A 151 -8.19 1.23 -11.52
C VAL A 151 -7.16 0.27 -10.94
N GLN A 152 -6.61 0.56 -9.76
CA GLN A 152 -5.59 -0.30 -9.17
C GLN A 152 -6.14 -1.64 -8.73
N VAL A 153 -7.28 -1.64 -8.05
CA VAL A 153 -7.93 -2.86 -7.55
C VAL A 153 -8.33 -3.78 -8.70
N ASP A 154 -8.86 -3.23 -9.79
CA ASP A 154 -9.28 -4.02 -10.94
C ASP A 154 -8.08 -4.60 -11.71
N LEU A 155 -6.99 -3.85 -11.85
CA LEU A 155 -5.73 -4.40 -12.37
C LEU A 155 -5.20 -5.55 -11.51
N VAL A 156 -5.26 -5.41 -10.18
CA VAL A 156 -4.82 -6.44 -9.22
C VAL A 156 -5.70 -7.68 -9.26
N LYS A 157 -7.00 -7.54 -9.54
CA LYS A 157 -7.92 -8.67 -9.74
C LYS A 157 -7.56 -9.48 -11.00
N GLY A 158 -7.09 -8.80 -12.05
CA GLY A 158 -6.90 -9.39 -13.38
C GLY A 158 -5.48 -9.84 -13.71
N ILE A 159 -4.45 -9.18 -13.19
CA ILE A 159 -3.05 -9.37 -13.61
C ILE A 159 -2.14 -9.58 -12.40
N CYS A 160 -1.51 -10.75 -12.31
CA CYS A 160 -0.54 -11.08 -11.29
C CYS A 160 0.88 -10.70 -11.75
N LEU A 161 1.45 -9.65 -11.20
CA LEU A 161 2.80 -9.16 -11.53
C LEU A 161 3.91 -9.99 -10.87
N HIS A 162 3.70 -10.43 -9.61
CA HIS A 162 4.75 -11.12 -8.85
C HIS A 162 5.14 -12.48 -9.43
N GLU A 163 4.23 -13.18 -10.11
CA GLU A 163 4.56 -14.42 -10.84
C GLU A 163 5.61 -14.17 -11.91
N HIS A 164 5.56 -12.98 -12.54
CA HIS A 164 6.50 -12.53 -13.55
C HIS A 164 7.70 -11.75 -13.00
N LYS A 165 7.86 -11.71 -11.66
CA LYS A 165 8.95 -11.00 -10.96
C LYS A 165 8.97 -9.49 -11.20
N ILE A 166 7.79 -8.91 -11.46
CA ILE A 166 7.59 -7.46 -11.60
C ILE A 166 7.05 -6.92 -10.28
N ASP A 167 7.50 -5.72 -9.89
CA ASP A 167 7.02 -5.02 -8.69
C ASP A 167 5.59 -4.50 -8.92
N HIS A 168 4.74 -4.56 -7.88
CA HIS A 168 3.35 -4.11 -7.92
C HIS A 168 3.17 -2.64 -8.31
N ILE A 169 4.22 -1.83 -8.28
CA ILE A 169 4.20 -0.43 -8.72
C ILE A 169 3.87 -0.27 -10.20
N ALA A 170 4.00 -1.33 -11.02
CA ALA A 170 3.53 -1.31 -12.40
C ALA A 170 1.99 -1.19 -12.52
N HIS A 171 1.24 -1.46 -11.44
CA HIS A 171 -0.18 -1.11 -11.34
C HIS A 171 -0.39 0.28 -10.74
N LEU A 172 0.49 0.70 -9.82
CA LEU A 172 0.38 1.99 -9.13
C LEU A 172 0.61 3.20 -10.06
N GLY A 173 1.60 3.14 -10.96
CA GLY A 173 1.84 4.24 -11.90
C GLY A 173 0.60 4.58 -12.74
N PRO A 174 0.01 3.59 -13.45
CA PRO A 174 -1.24 3.76 -14.18
C PRO A 174 -2.42 4.25 -13.33
N SER A 175 -2.62 3.68 -12.12
CA SER A 175 -3.74 4.06 -11.25
C SER A 175 -3.60 5.49 -10.71
N ALA A 176 -2.40 5.90 -10.32
CA ALA A 176 -2.14 7.27 -9.88
C ALA A 176 -2.35 8.27 -11.03
N ALA A 177 -1.90 7.95 -12.25
CA ALA A 177 -2.16 8.79 -13.41
C ALA A 177 -3.66 8.90 -13.72
N ALA A 178 -4.40 7.78 -13.66
CA ALA A 178 -5.85 7.74 -13.83
C ALA A 178 -6.57 8.60 -12.78
N GLY A 179 -6.18 8.45 -11.50
CA GLY A 179 -6.75 9.22 -10.39
C GLY A 179 -6.47 10.72 -10.51
N ILE A 180 -5.24 11.12 -10.87
CA ILE A 180 -4.89 12.53 -11.10
C ILE A 180 -5.72 13.08 -12.29
N GLY A 181 -5.89 12.28 -13.36
CA GLY A 181 -6.73 12.66 -14.48
C GLY A 181 -8.19 12.91 -14.09
N ALA A 182 -8.77 12.04 -13.28
CA ALA A 182 -10.11 12.19 -12.71
C ALA A 182 -10.22 13.40 -11.79
N LEU A 183 -9.23 13.62 -10.91
CA LEU A 183 -9.15 14.79 -10.01
C LEU A 183 -9.17 16.10 -10.80
N LEU A 184 -8.39 16.17 -11.88
CA LEU A 184 -8.26 17.37 -12.72
C LEU A 184 -9.42 17.52 -13.71
N GLY A 185 -10.28 16.51 -13.89
CA GLY A 185 -11.37 16.51 -14.88
C GLY A 185 -10.87 16.52 -16.32
N LEU A 186 -9.79 15.77 -16.60
CA LEU A 186 -9.19 15.67 -17.93
C LEU A 186 -10.02 14.77 -18.85
N ASP A 187 -9.82 14.92 -20.16
CA ASP A 187 -10.42 14.03 -21.16
C ASP A 187 -9.73 12.66 -21.22
N THR A 188 -10.44 11.67 -21.78
CA THR A 188 -9.98 10.28 -21.84
C THR A 188 -8.68 10.12 -22.61
N GLU A 189 -8.48 10.89 -23.71
CA GLU A 189 -7.24 10.82 -24.49
C GLU A 189 -6.03 11.27 -23.67
N THR A 190 -6.14 12.37 -22.95
CA THR A 190 -5.06 12.87 -22.07
C THR A 190 -4.72 11.86 -20.99
N VAL A 191 -5.73 11.27 -20.32
CA VAL A 191 -5.53 10.26 -19.27
C VAL A 191 -4.93 8.97 -19.85
N TYR A 192 -5.38 8.53 -21.03
CA TYR A 192 -4.81 7.38 -21.75
C TYR A 192 -3.31 7.55 -22.02
N GLN A 193 -2.90 8.72 -22.51
CA GLN A 193 -1.49 9.01 -22.77
C GLN A 193 -0.67 8.99 -21.46
N ALA A 194 -1.20 9.54 -20.38
CA ALA A 194 -0.54 9.54 -19.07
C ALA A 194 -0.40 8.13 -18.50
N ILE A 195 -1.44 7.29 -18.60
CA ILE A 195 -1.39 5.88 -18.17
C ILE A 195 -0.28 5.12 -18.90
N GLY A 196 -0.19 5.27 -20.23
CA GLY A 196 0.84 4.61 -21.02
C GLY A 196 2.25 5.04 -20.66
N GLN A 197 2.48 6.36 -20.44
CA GLN A 197 3.76 6.89 -20.00
C GLN A 197 4.11 6.39 -18.58
N ALA A 198 3.16 6.42 -17.67
CA ALA A 198 3.38 5.99 -16.28
C ALA A 198 3.75 4.50 -16.23
N LEU A 199 3.00 3.63 -16.92
CA LEU A 199 3.29 2.20 -16.98
C LEU A 199 4.70 1.93 -17.52
N HIS A 200 5.06 2.59 -18.62
CA HIS A 200 6.37 2.40 -19.23
C HIS A 200 7.53 2.73 -18.29
N CYS A 201 7.36 3.75 -17.45
CA CYS A 201 8.40 4.21 -16.50
C CYS A 201 8.38 3.47 -15.18
N THR A 202 7.27 2.84 -14.76
CA THR A 202 7.13 2.20 -13.44
C THR A 202 7.24 0.68 -13.47
N THR A 203 7.50 0.09 -14.63
CA THR A 203 7.73 -1.34 -14.77
C THR A 203 9.14 -1.69 -14.27
N GLN A 204 9.22 -2.22 -13.04
CA GLN A 204 10.46 -2.53 -12.34
C GLN A 204 10.46 -3.97 -11.83
N THR A 205 11.66 -4.52 -11.56
CA THR A 205 11.79 -5.89 -11.05
C THR A 205 11.42 -5.98 -9.57
N ARG A 206 10.98 -7.15 -9.15
CA ARG A 206 10.62 -7.46 -7.76
C ARG A 206 11.84 -7.68 -6.84
N GLN A 207 13.06 -7.39 -7.30
CA GLN A 207 14.26 -7.54 -6.46
C GLN A 207 14.22 -6.65 -5.21
N SER A 208 13.49 -5.51 -5.26
CA SER A 208 13.21 -4.64 -4.11
C SER A 208 12.50 -5.33 -2.93
N ARG A 209 11.96 -6.55 -3.14
CA ARG A 209 11.16 -7.31 -2.16
C ARG A 209 11.79 -8.64 -1.78
N LYS A 210 13.03 -8.92 -2.17
CA LYS A 210 13.69 -10.20 -1.93
C LYS A 210 15.18 -10.04 -1.66
N GLY A 211 15.73 -10.91 -0.81
CA GLY A 211 17.12 -10.83 -0.35
C GLY A 211 17.27 -9.70 0.66
N GLU A 212 18.30 -8.91 0.56
CA GLU A 212 18.47 -7.71 1.39
C GLU A 212 17.46 -6.64 0.97
N ILE A 213 16.39 -6.52 1.75
CA ILE A 213 15.35 -5.52 1.53
C ILE A 213 15.84 -4.20 2.13
N SER A 214 15.97 -3.19 1.27
CA SER A 214 16.41 -1.85 1.66
C SER A 214 15.23 -0.87 1.71
N SER A 215 15.51 0.38 2.07
CA SER A 215 14.56 1.51 2.01
C SER A 215 13.95 1.70 0.61
N TRP A 216 14.51 1.10 -0.44
CA TRP A 216 13.90 1.11 -1.77
C TRP A 216 12.48 0.53 -1.77
N LYS A 217 12.14 -0.30 -0.79
CA LYS A 217 10.77 -0.77 -0.55
C LYS A 217 9.75 0.36 -0.40
N ALA A 218 10.13 1.47 0.25
CA ALA A 218 9.31 2.66 0.39
C ALA A 218 9.47 3.62 -0.81
N TYR A 219 10.66 3.70 -1.36
CA TYR A 219 10.95 4.60 -2.48
C TYR A 219 10.27 4.18 -3.79
N ALA A 220 10.14 2.89 -4.07
CA ALA A 220 9.56 2.43 -5.34
C ALA A 220 8.11 2.92 -5.55
N PRO A 221 7.16 2.79 -4.58
CA PRO A 221 5.81 3.36 -4.73
C PRO A 221 5.82 4.89 -4.80
N ALA A 222 6.63 5.55 -4.00
CA ALA A 222 6.76 7.01 -4.05
C ALA A 222 7.27 7.50 -5.43
N PHE A 223 8.20 6.76 -6.03
CA PHE A 223 8.67 7.02 -7.38
C PHE A 223 7.54 6.86 -8.41
N ALA A 224 6.70 5.83 -8.28
CA ALA A 224 5.56 5.64 -9.17
C ALA A 224 4.55 6.80 -9.08
N GLY A 225 4.24 7.29 -7.89
CA GLY A 225 3.40 8.48 -7.69
C GLY A 225 4.02 9.75 -8.30
N LYS A 226 5.31 9.96 -8.08
CA LYS A 226 6.06 11.07 -8.70
C LYS A 226 5.99 11.01 -10.23
N VAL A 227 6.25 9.84 -10.82
CA VAL A 227 6.20 9.62 -12.27
C VAL A 227 4.79 9.88 -12.81
N ALA A 228 3.74 9.49 -12.09
CA ALA A 228 2.37 9.72 -12.51
C ALA A 228 2.04 11.23 -12.61
N VAL A 229 2.49 12.06 -11.65
CA VAL A 229 2.36 13.52 -11.73
C VAL A 229 3.06 14.06 -12.98
N GLU A 230 4.29 13.64 -13.24
CA GLU A 230 5.06 14.06 -14.41
C GLU A 230 4.43 13.56 -15.73
N ALA A 231 3.85 12.35 -15.75
CA ALA A 231 3.19 11.79 -16.93
C ALA A 231 1.92 12.57 -17.29
N ILE A 232 1.13 12.97 -16.30
CA ILE A 232 -0.04 13.82 -16.50
C ILE A 232 0.38 15.18 -17.06
N ASP A 233 1.40 15.84 -16.50
CA ASP A 233 1.87 17.15 -17.02
C ASP A 233 2.34 17.04 -18.48
N ARG A 234 3.09 15.99 -18.83
CA ARG A 234 3.51 15.75 -20.21
C ARG A 234 2.33 15.49 -21.14
N ALA A 235 1.36 14.68 -20.73
CA ALA A 235 0.17 14.38 -21.53
C ALA A 235 -0.68 15.64 -21.76
N MET A 236 -0.88 16.48 -20.75
CA MET A 236 -1.55 17.79 -20.87
C MET A 236 -0.84 18.74 -21.84
N ARG A 237 0.47 18.56 -22.04
CA ARG A 237 1.27 19.30 -23.05
C ARG A 237 1.22 18.65 -24.45
N GLY A 238 0.40 17.60 -24.61
CA GLY A 238 0.22 16.91 -25.89
C GLY A 238 1.27 15.87 -26.19
N GLN A 239 2.06 15.41 -25.20
CA GLN A 239 3.03 14.34 -25.42
C GLN A 239 2.38 12.97 -25.35
N GLY A 240 2.59 12.17 -26.39
CA GLY A 240 2.08 10.81 -26.50
C GLY A 240 2.87 9.78 -25.69
N SER A 241 2.28 8.60 -25.54
CA SER A 241 2.87 7.42 -24.92
C SER A 241 3.15 6.32 -25.95
N PRO A 242 3.98 5.30 -25.61
CA PRO A 242 4.02 4.05 -26.37
C PRO A 242 2.61 3.42 -26.42
N SER A 243 2.17 2.97 -27.61
CA SER A 243 0.81 2.44 -27.82
C SER A 243 0.81 1.34 -28.88
N PRO A 244 0.10 0.19 -28.63
CA PRO A 244 -0.58 -0.22 -27.39
C PRO A 244 0.43 -0.63 -26.30
N ILE A 245 0.34 -0.08 -25.10
CA ILE A 245 1.36 -0.33 -24.07
C ILE A 245 1.23 -1.72 -23.42
N TYR A 246 0.01 -2.24 -23.24
CA TYR A 246 -0.23 -3.59 -22.73
C TYR A 246 -0.17 -4.63 -23.84
N GLU A 247 -0.91 -4.41 -24.92
CA GLU A 247 -1.23 -5.39 -25.96
C GLU A 247 -0.25 -5.40 -27.14
N GLY A 248 0.67 -4.44 -27.24
CA GLY A 248 1.64 -4.39 -28.34
C GLY A 248 2.53 -5.64 -28.41
N GLU A 249 3.03 -5.96 -29.62
CA GLU A 249 3.95 -7.10 -29.83
C GLU A 249 5.28 -6.94 -29.08
N ASP A 250 5.66 -5.69 -28.74
CA ASP A 250 6.76 -5.34 -27.84
C ASP A 250 6.24 -4.73 -26.51
N GLY A 251 4.96 -4.94 -26.18
CA GLY A 251 4.29 -4.41 -25.02
C GLY A 251 4.45 -5.26 -23.77
N MET A 252 3.77 -4.84 -22.71
CA MET A 252 3.86 -5.41 -21.36
C MET A 252 3.53 -6.90 -21.34
N ILE A 253 2.47 -7.35 -22.02
CA ILE A 253 2.02 -8.75 -22.01
C ILE A 253 3.05 -9.63 -22.74
N ALA A 254 3.44 -9.25 -23.93
CA ALA A 254 4.30 -10.06 -24.77
C ALA A 254 5.68 -10.33 -24.17
N TRP A 255 6.25 -9.34 -23.46
CA TRP A 255 7.61 -9.42 -22.95
C TRP A 255 7.73 -9.66 -21.46
N LEU A 256 6.75 -9.22 -20.67
CA LEU A 256 6.90 -9.16 -19.22
C LEU A 256 5.83 -9.95 -18.47
N LEU A 257 4.70 -10.30 -19.12
CA LEU A 257 3.56 -10.97 -18.47
C LEU A 257 3.22 -12.32 -19.13
N GLY A 258 4.21 -13.18 -19.31
CA GLY A 258 3.97 -14.56 -19.73
C GLY A 258 4.10 -14.83 -21.24
N GLY A 259 4.36 -13.81 -22.05
CA GLY A 259 4.63 -13.97 -23.48
C GLY A 259 3.44 -13.66 -24.39
N PRO A 260 3.63 -13.74 -25.71
CA PRO A 260 2.64 -13.28 -26.67
C PRO A 260 1.32 -14.10 -26.68
N GLU A 261 1.34 -15.31 -26.14
CA GLU A 261 0.15 -16.17 -26.02
C GLU A 261 -0.60 -16.01 -24.70
N ALA A 262 -0.09 -15.18 -23.78
CA ALA A 262 -0.74 -14.95 -22.49
C ALA A 262 -2.03 -14.15 -22.66
N VAL A 263 -3.05 -14.54 -21.89
CA VAL A 263 -4.37 -13.90 -21.87
C VAL A 263 -4.71 -13.58 -20.42
N TYR A 264 -5.16 -12.35 -20.19
CA TYR A 264 -5.62 -11.87 -18.90
C TYR A 264 -7.08 -11.46 -18.98
N THR A 265 -7.77 -11.52 -17.84
CA THR A 265 -9.13 -11.01 -17.71
C THR A 265 -9.14 -9.92 -16.66
N VAL A 266 -9.43 -8.69 -17.08
CA VAL A 266 -9.49 -7.53 -16.19
C VAL A 266 -10.95 -7.09 -16.06
N PRO A 267 -11.55 -7.18 -14.84
CA PRO A 267 -12.90 -6.69 -14.62
C PRO A 267 -12.87 -5.15 -14.51
N LEU A 268 -13.77 -4.47 -15.23
CA LEU A 268 -13.91 -3.01 -15.15
C LEU A 268 -15.38 -2.61 -15.00
N PRO A 269 -15.68 -1.46 -14.34
CA PRO A 269 -17.03 -0.91 -14.31
C PRO A 269 -17.57 -0.61 -15.71
N VAL A 270 -18.87 -0.80 -15.87
CA VAL A 270 -19.55 -0.33 -17.09
C VAL A 270 -19.74 1.19 -17.03
N PRO A 271 -19.89 1.88 -18.16
CA PRO A 271 -20.20 3.31 -18.18
C PRO A 271 -21.44 3.61 -17.32
N GLY A 272 -21.32 4.57 -16.41
CA GLY A 272 -22.35 4.93 -15.46
C GLY A 272 -22.38 4.10 -14.16
N GLU A 273 -21.48 3.12 -14.01
CA GLU A 273 -21.36 2.34 -12.77
C GLU A 273 -20.49 3.08 -11.75
N PRO A 274 -20.91 3.25 -10.48
CA PRO A 274 -20.12 3.89 -9.47
C PRO A 274 -18.81 3.14 -9.14
N LYS A 275 -17.75 3.87 -8.93
CA LYS A 275 -16.43 3.38 -8.49
C LYS A 275 -16.50 3.03 -7.01
N ARG A 276 -16.35 1.76 -6.66
CA ARG A 276 -16.58 1.24 -5.29
C ARG A 276 -15.42 0.42 -4.73
N ALA A 277 -14.39 0.18 -5.53
CA ALA A 277 -13.32 -0.77 -5.19
C ALA A 277 -12.52 -0.40 -3.91
N ILE A 278 -12.53 0.87 -3.50
CA ILE A 278 -11.95 1.27 -2.20
C ILE A 278 -12.59 0.54 -1.02
N LEU A 279 -13.87 0.15 -1.12
CA LEU A 279 -14.60 -0.58 -0.08
C LEU A 279 -14.13 -2.03 0.07
N ASP A 280 -13.46 -2.58 -0.97
CA ASP A 280 -12.91 -3.93 -0.97
C ASP A 280 -11.50 -4.00 -0.31
N THR A 281 -10.90 -2.86 0.01
CA THR A 281 -9.54 -2.79 0.55
C THR A 281 -9.49 -3.01 2.06
N TYR A 282 -8.35 -3.44 2.56
CA TYR A 282 -8.19 -3.86 3.95
C TYR A 282 -7.27 -2.89 4.71
N THR A 283 -7.62 -2.55 5.95
CA THR A 283 -6.76 -1.78 6.86
C THR A 283 -5.79 -2.69 7.61
N LYS A 284 -4.60 -2.20 7.90
CA LYS A 284 -3.65 -2.83 8.82
C LYS A 284 -3.79 -2.24 10.22
N GLU A 285 -4.10 -3.08 11.22
CA GLU A 285 -4.03 -2.72 12.65
C GLU A 285 -2.58 -2.78 13.15
N HIS A 286 -1.76 -3.63 12.53
CA HIS A 286 -0.38 -3.87 12.95
C HIS A 286 0.60 -3.46 11.85
N SER A 287 1.72 -2.86 12.25
CA SER A 287 2.81 -2.47 11.34
C SER A 287 3.62 -3.70 10.89
N ALA A 288 2.99 -4.58 10.12
CA ALA A 288 3.59 -5.79 9.57
C ALA A 288 2.93 -6.13 8.22
N GLU A 289 3.55 -7.02 7.48
CA GLU A 289 3.00 -7.53 6.22
C GLU A 289 1.56 -8.07 6.43
N TYR A 290 0.67 -7.91 5.42
CA TYR A 290 -0.77 -8.15 5.64
C TYR A 290 -1.11 -9.59 6.03
N GLN A 291 -0.41 -10.58 5.47
CA GLN A 291 -0.63 -12.00 5.79
C GLN A 291 -0.27 -12.35 7.24
N ALA A 292 0.47 -11.48 7.93
CA ALA A 292 0.76 -11.62 9.35
C ALA A 292 -0.34 -11.04 10.27
N GLN A 293 -1.22 -10.15 9.78
CA GLN A 293 -2.20 -9.44 10.60
C GLN A 293 -3.07 -10.39 11.43
N ALA A 294 -3.74 -11.33 10.77
CA ALA A 294 -4.57 -12.32 11.43
C ALA A 294 -3.76 -13.22 12.39
N LEU A 295 -2.52 -13.52 12.04
CA LEU A 295 -1.68 -14.40 12.85
C LEU A 295 -1.09 -13.67 14.09
N ILE A 296 -0.97 -12.35 14.05
CA ILE A 296 -0.70 -11.54 15.24
C ILE A 296 -1.90 -11.61 16.21
N ASP A 297 -3.12 -11.46 15.68
CA ASP A 297 -4.34 -11.59 16.50
C ASP A 297 -4.50 -12.99 17.08
N LEU A 298 -4.17 -14.03 16.31
CA LEU A 298 -4.14 -15.41 16.78
C LEU A 298 -3.13 -15.60 17.91
N ALA A 299 -1.92 -15.06 17.78
CA ALA A 299 -0.90 -15.12 18.82
C ALA A 299 -1.37 -14.42 20.12
N ARG A 300 -2.01 -13.25 19.99
CA ARG A 300 -2.61 -12.52 21.12
C ARG A 300 -3.65 -13.36 21.89
N ARG A 301 -4.47 -14.13 21.15
CA ARG A 301 -5.48 -15.03 21.78
C ARG A 301 -4.84 -16.28 22.43
N LEU A 302 -3.75 -16.79 21.85
CA LEU A 302 -3.06 -17.99 22.34
C LEU A 302 -2.16 -17.70 23.53
N GLY A 303 -1.50 -16.53 23.62
CA GLY A 303 -0.57 -16.16 24.68
C GLY A 303 -1.11 -16.41 26.08
N PRO A 304 -2.29 -15.93 26.48
CA PRO A 304 -2.88 -16.17 27.80
C PRO A 304 -3.15 -17.66 28.09
N ARG A 305 -3.41 -18.48 27.08
CA ARG A 305 -3.66 -19.92 27.23
C ARG A 305 -2.37 -20.71 27.48
N ILE A 306 -1.24 -20.20 26.97
CA ILE A 306 0.09 -20.78 27.15
C ILE A 306 0.70 -20.34 28.46
N GLY A 307 0.54 -19.08 28.83
CA GLY A 307 1.09 -18.41 30.00
C GLY A 307 2.58 -18.15 29.86
N ASP A 308 3.41 -19.20 29.99
CA ASP A 308 4.87 -19.09 29.89
C ASP A 308 5.37 -19.64 28.56
N THR A 309 5.87 -18.77 27.67
CA THR A 309 6.37 -19.15 26.35
C THR A 309 7.62 -20.03 26.39
N ALA A 310 8.36 -20.08 27.50
CA ALA A 310 9.48 -21.02 27.69
C ALA A 310 9.03 -22.50 27.64
N LYS A 311 7.76 -22.76 27.96
CA LYS A 311 7.17 -24.12 27.89
C LYS A 311 6.88 -24.59 26.46
N ILE A 312 7.00 -23.71 25.45
CA ILE A 312 6.78 -24.09 24.06
C ILE A 312 7.93 -24.96 23.57
N GLY A 313 7.60 -26.16 23.13
CA GLY A 313 8.53 -27.07 22.47
C GLY A 313 8.60 -26.84 20.95
N ARG A 314 7.44 -26.64 20.31
CA ARG A 314 7.32 -26.44 18.86
C ARG A 314 6.04 -25.67 18.52
N VAL A 315 6.10 -24.86 17.44
CA VAL A 315 4.93 -24.23 16.80
C VAL A 315 4.94 -24.57 15.33
N VAL A 316 3.77 -24.98 14.80
CA VAL A 316 3.52 -25.13 13.37
C VAL A 316 2.31 -24.26 13.00
N ILE A 317 2.50 -23.37 12.05
CA ILE A 317 1.42 -22.51 11.52
C ILE A 317 1.02 -23.06 10.15
N HIS A 318 -0.17 -23.63 10.05
CA HIS A 318 -0.77 -24.09 8.81
C HIS A 318 -1.45 -22.91 8.14
N THR A 319 -1.04 -22.56 6.92
CA THR A 319 -1.50 -21.36 6.23
C THR A 319 -1.48 -21.54 4.70
N SER A 320 -1.83 -20.50 3.95
CA SER A 320 -1.84 -20.55 2.50
C SER A 320 -0.45 -20.74 1.89
N HIS A 321 -0.41 -21.25 0.66
CA HIS A 321 0.80 -21.28 -0.17
C HIS A 321 1.53 -19.93 -0.16
N HIS A 322 0.79 -18.86 -0.43
CA HIS A 322 1.35 -17.52 -0.51
C HIS A 322 2.02 -17.09 0.79
N THR A 323 1.32 -17.18 1.93
CA THR A 323 1.87 -16.85 3.25
C THR A 323 3.10 -17.72 3.60
N HIS A 324 3.03 -19.04 3.31
CA HIS A 324 4.13 -19.94 3.58
C HIS A 324 5.41 -19.59 2.83
N TYR A 325 5.31 -19.28 1.53
CA TYR A 325 6.47 -19.00 0.67
C TYR A 325 6.91 -17.53 0.65
N VAL A 326 6.08 -16.58 1.04
CA VAL A 326 6.45 -15.15 1.06
C VAL A 326 7.05 -14.74 2.40
N ILE A 327 6.34 -14.96 3.50
CA ILE A 327 6.77 -14.52 4.84
C ILE A 327 7.07 -15.68 5.81
N GLY A 328 6.70 -16.89 5.44
CA GLY A 328 6.89 -18.09 6.26
C GLY A 328 8.23 -18.79 6.05
N SER A 329 8.39 -19.94 6.72
CA SER A 329 9.59 -20.76 6.63
C SER A 329 9.80 -21.43 5.27
N GLY A 330 8.76 -21.52 4.42
CA GLY A 330 8.85 -22.03 3.06
C GLY A 330 9.55 -21.11 2.07
N SER A 331 9.81 -19.85 2.44
CA SER A 331 10.56 -18.90 1.60
C SER A 331 12.01 -19.33 1.33
N ALA A 332 12.55 -20.25 2.16
CA ALA A 332 13.95 -20.68 2.16
C ALA A 332 14.96 -19.50 2.28
N ASP A 333 14.53 -18.38 2.86
CA ASP A 333 15.34 -17.19 3.08
C ASP A 333 15.89 -17.20 4.52
N PRO A 334 17.21 -17.39 4.72
CA PRO A 334 17.80 -17.46 6.05
C PRO A 334 17.70 -16.14 6.82
N GLN A 335 17.56 -15.01 6.15
CA GLN A 335 17.40 -13.71 6.82
C GLN A 335 16.13 -13.63 7.67
N LYS A 336 15.12 -14.45 7.37
CA LYS A 336 13.88 -14.53 8.18
C LYS A 336 14.08 -15.15 9.57
N TYR A 337 15.26 -15.65 9.85
CA TYR A 337 15.68 -16.17 11.17
C TYR A 337 16.96 -15.47 11.70
N ASP A 338 17.32 -14.32 11.10
CA ASP A 338 18.50 -13.55 11.49
C ASP A 338 18.11 -12.42 12.47
N PRO A 339 18.56 -12.48 13.74
CA PRO A 339 18.31 -11.41 14.70
C PRO A 339 18.98 -10.06 14.37
N GLN A 340 19.87 -10.04 13.39
CA GLN A 340 20.53 -8.83 12.90
C GLN A 340 19.88 -8.27 11.63
N ALA A 341 18.82 -8.93 11.11
CA ALA A 341 18.12 -8.48 9.91
C ALA A 341 17.55 -7.07 10.05
N SER A 342 17.38 -6.41 8.90
CA SER A 342 16.74 -5.09 8.84
C SER A 342 15.28 -5.14 9.32
N ARG A 343 14.74 -3.99 9.71
CA ARG A 343 13.31 -3.85 10.03
C ARG A 343 12.45 -4.37 8.87
N GLU A 344 12.82 -4.03 7.66
CA GLU A 344 12.12 -4.38 6.43
C GLU A 344 12.11 -5.89 6.16
N THR A 345 13.12 -6.61 6.64
CA THR A 345 13.17 -8.08 6.62
C THR A 345 12.35 -8.68 7.76
N LEU A 346 12.44 -8.12 8.97
CA LEU A 346 11.69 -8.59 10.14
C LEU A 346 10.18 -8.47 9.96
N ASP A 347 9.69 -7.43 9.27
CA ASP A 347 8.26 -7.26 9.00
C ASP A 347 7.72 -8.28 7.97
N HIS A 348 8.60 -9.02 7.32
CA HIS A 348 8.32 -10.14 6.41
C HIS A 348 8.75 -11.50 6.99
N SER A 349 9.01 -11.59 8.29
CA SER A 349 9.33 -12.83 8.98
C SER A 349 8.18 -13.28 9.88
N LEU A 350 7.26 -14.08 9.35
CA LEU A 350 6.15 -14.59 10.15
C LEU A 350 6.61 -15.36 11.42
N PRO A 351 7.67 -16.19 11.40
CA PRO A 351 8.16 -16.82 12.63
C PRO A 351 8.57 -15.82 13.70
N TYR A 352 9.24 -14.72 13.32
CA TYR A 352 9.59 -13.63 14.24
C TYR A 352 8.35 -12.91 14.77
N ILE A 353 7.47 -12.48 13.85
CA ILE A 353 6.25 -11.75 14.17
C ILE A 353 5.40 -12.54 15.17
N PHE A 354 5.19 -13.83 14.92
CA PHE A 354 4.40 -14.68 15.78
C PHE A 354 5.05 -14.90 17.17
N ALA A 355 6.39 -15.05 17.23
CA ALA A 355 7.13 -15.15 18.49
C ALA A 355 6.96 -13.93 19.36
N VAL A 356 7.14 -12.73 18.78
CA VAL A 356 6.99 -11.45 19.48
C VAL A 356 5.56 -11.26 19.95
N ALA A 357 4.58 -11.49 19.08
CA ALA A 357 3.16 -11.34 19.41
C ALA A 357 2.70 -12.29 20.53
N LEU A 358 3.24 -13.53 20.58
CA LEU A 358 3.01 -14.47 21.69
C LEU A 358 3.59 -13.96 23.02
N GLN A 359 4.80 -13.39 23.00
CA GLN A 359 5.51 -12.95 24.18
C GLN A 359 4.96 -11.64 24.75
N ASP A 360 4.63 -10.69 23.86
CA ASP A 360 4.26 -9.32 24.26
C ASP A 360 2.73 -9.12 24.32
N GLY A 361 1.95 -10.09 23.83
CA GLY A 361 0.49 -9.97 23.75
C GLY A 361 0.02 -8.90 22.75
N GLY A 362 0.89 -8.49 21.81
CA GLY A 362 0.62 -7.44 20.84
C GLY A 362 1.79 -7.19 19.88
N TRP A 363 1.64 -6.16 19.07
CA TRP A 363 2.65 -5.72 18.11
C TRP A 363 2.77 -4.20 18.12
N HIS A 364 3.99 -3.67 18.21
CA HIS A 364 4.26 -2.24 18.25
C HIS A 364 5.20 -1.83 17.10
N HIS A 365 4.85 -0.77 16.37
CA HIS A 365 5.54 -0.31 15.17
C HIS A 365 7.02 0.09 15.34
N VAL A 366 7.47 0.38 16.57
CA VAL A 366 8.86 0.64 16.93
C VAL A 366 9.39 -0.47 17.83
N GLY A 367 8.74 -0.72 18.98
CA GLY A 367 9.23 -1.61 20.03
C GLY A 367 9.45 -3.04 19.55
N SER A 368 8.53 -3.59 18.73
CA SER A 368 8.65 -4.94 18.19
C SER A 368 9.79 -5.10 17.17
N TYR A 369 10.30 -4.01 16.62
CA TYR A 369 11.42 -4.00 15.68
C TYR A 369 12.75 -3.55 16.30
N ALA A 370 12.75 -3.18 17.57
CA ALA A 370 13.97 -2.75 18.24
C ALA A 370 15.02 -3.89 18.22
N ARG A 371 16.27 -3.53 17.98
CA ARG A 371 17.37 -4.51 17.92
C ARG A 371 17.48 -5.31 19.21
N GLU A 372 17.32 -4.66 20.35
CA GLU A 372 17.33 -5.28 21.66
C GLU A 372 16.19 -6.30 21.80
N ARG A 373 15.03 -6.03 21.16
CA ARG A 373 13.89 -6.95 21.15
C ARG A 373 14.15 -8.17 20.26
N ALA A 374 14.68 -7.95 19.06
CA ALA A 374 14.96 -9.03 18.10
C ALA A 374 16.11 -9.95 18.56
N THR A 375 17.10 -9.40 19.26
CA THR A 375 18.27 -10.15 19.76
C THR A 375 18.09 -10.77 21.14
N ARG A 376 16.93 -10.57 21.79
CA ARG A 376 16.65 -11.13 23.12
C ARG A 376 16.73 -12.67 23.08
N PRO A 377 17.52 -13.32 23.97
CA PRO A 377 17.79 -14.76 23.87
C PRO A 377 16.54 -15.63 23.87
N ASP A 378 15.54 -15.31 24.71
CA ASP A 378 14.27 -16.03 24.78
C ASP A 378 13.41 -15.87 23.53
N THR A 379 13.50 -14.70 22.86
CA THR A 379 12.83 -14.47 21.58
C THR A 379 13.50 -15.29 20.47
N VAL A 380 14.81 -15.25 20.37
CA VAL A 380 15.57 -16.03 19.39
C VAL A 380 15.34 -17.53 19.57
N GLU A 381 15.28 -18.00 20.82
CA GLU A 381 14.95 -19.41 21.11
C GLU A 381 13.54 -19.78 20.66
N LEU A 382 12.53 -18.97 21.00
CA LEU A 382 11.14 -19.20 20.59
C LEU A 382 10.98 -19.12 19.08
N TRP A 383 11.53 -18.09 18.45
CA TRP A 383 11.50 -17.88 17.03
C TRP A 383 11.95 -19.11 16.22
N ARG A 384 13.05 -19.75 16.64
CA ARG A 384 13.58 -20.95 16.00
C ARG A 384 12.70 -22.20 16.15
N LYS A 385 11.75 -22.20 17.09
CA LYS A 385 10.77 -23.27 17.29
C LYS A 385 9.52 -23.12 16.41
N ILE A 386 9.40 -22.00 15.67
CA ILE A 386 8.23 -21.66 14.85
C ILE A 386 8.53 -21.95 13.39
N THR A 387 7.69 -22.75 12.78
CA THR A 387 7.71 -23.05 11.35
C THR A 387 6.32 -22.87 10.76
N THR A 388 6.24 -22.70 9.46
CA THR A 388 4.96 -22.71 8.72
C THR A 388 4.85 -23.97 7.89
N ALA A 389 3.63 -24.37 7.56
CA ALA A 389 3.31 -25.43 6.62
C ALA A 389 2.22 -24.96 5.66
N GLU A 390 2.40 -25.24 4.38
CA GLU A 390 1.34 -25.03 3.40
C GLU A 390 0.18 -25.98 3.69
N ASP A 391 -1.03 -25.45 3.65
CA ASP A 391 -2.26 -26.21 3.78
C ASP A 391 -3.16 -25.89 2.58
N PRO A 392 -3.55 -26.91 1.77
CA PRO A 392 -4.35 -26.69 0.55
C PRO A 392 -5.70 -26.01 0.80
N GLU A 393 -6.32 -26.21 1.96
CA GLU A 393 -7.59 -25.57 2.29
C GLU A 393 -7.40 -24.05 2.49
N TRP A 394 -6.32 -23.65 3.20
CA TRP A 394 -5.97 -22.23 3.35
C TRP A 394 -5.57 -21.59 2.02
N SER A 395 -4.87 -22.33 1.16
CA SER A 395 -4.51 -21.87 -0.19
C SER A 395 -5.76 -21.65 -1.06
N ARG A 396 -6.72 -22.57 -1.01
CA ARG A 396 -8.00 -22.44 -1.71
C ARG A 396 -8.80 -21.23 -1.22
N ARG A 397 -8.89 -21.04 0.10
CA ARG A 397 -9.60 -19.91 0.71
C ARG A 397 -8.93 -18.57 0.44
N TYR A 398 -7.62 -18.52 0.31
CA TYR A 398 -6.90 -17.28 -0.03
C TYR A 398 -7.37 -16.69 -1.37
N HIS A 399 -7.68 -17.54 -2.34
CA HIS A 399 -8.13 -17.16 -3.68
C HIS A 399 -9.63 -17.35 -3.90
N ASP A 400 -10.41 -17.57 -2.84
CA ASP A 400 -11.86 -17.78 -2.99
C ASP A 400 -12.51 -16.52 -3.61
N PRO A 401 -13.28 -16.65 -4.70
CA PRO A 401 -13.95 -15.52 -5.34
C PRO A 401 -15.02 -14.88 -4.45
N ASP A 402 -15.60 -15.65 -3.52
CA ASP A 402 -16.55 -15.14 -2.53
C ASP A 402 -15.79 -14.48 -1.36
N PRO A 403 -15.87 -13.13 -1.20
CA PRO A 403 -15.19 -12.43 -0.11
C PRO A 403 -15.54 -12.97 1.29
N ALA A 404 -16.75 -13.50 1.48
CA ALA A 404 -17.19 -14.06 2.76
C ALA A 404 -16.46 -15.37 3.13
N ARG A 405 -15.90 -16.07 2.16
CA ARG A 405 -15.12 -17.30 2.35
C ARG A 405 -13.61 -17.10 2.28
N ARG A 406 -13.19 -15.94 1.82
CA ARG A 406 -11.78 -15.60 1.69
C ARG A 406 -11.09 -15.62 3.04
N ALA A 407 -9.84 -16.09 3.10
CA ALA A 407 -9.07 -16.18 4.34
C ALA A 407 -7.58 -15.91 4.11
N PHE A 408 -6.99 -15.06 4.93
CA PHE A 408 -5.59 -14.64 4.88
C PHE A 408 -4.81 -15.07 6.13
N GLY A 409 -5.45 -15.78 7.04
CA GLY A 409 -4.87 -16.26 8.29
C GLY A 409 -4.33 -17.69 8.23
N GLY A 410 -4.61 -18.45 9.29
CA GLY A 410 -4.12 -19.81 9.43
C GLY A 410 -4.53 -20.44 10.75
N ARG A 411 -4.07 -21.69 10.95
CA ARG A 411 -4.22 -22.47 12.16
C ARG A 411 -2.85 -22.67 12.80
N ALA A 412 -2.69 -22.31 14.08
CA ALA A 412 -1.48 -22.58 14.84
C ALA A 412 -1.64 -23.81 15.71
N GLU A 413 -0.67 -24.71 15.66
CA GLU A 413 -0.52 -25.88 16.54
C GLU A 413 0.73 -25.69 17.39
N ILE A 414 0.54 -25.59 18.71
CA ILE A 414 1.59 -25.36 19.69
C ILE A 414 1.71 -26.59 20.57
N THR A 415 2.85 -27.27 20.50
CA THR A 415 3.19 -28.40 21.38
C THR A 415 4.07 -27.91 22.51
N LEU A 416 3.62 -28.08 23.75
CA LEU A 416 4.40 -27.76 24.94
C LEU A 416 5.43 -28.86 25.22
N VAL A 417 6.44 -28.56 26.05
CA VAL A 417 7.51 -29.51 26.41
C VAL A 417 7.00 -30.74 27.16
N ASP A 418 5.82 -30.66 27.79
CA ASP A 418 5.14 -31.77 28.46
C ASP A 418 4.27 -32.62 27.52
N GLY A 419 4.23 -32.29 26.22
CA GLY A 419 3.42 -32.95 25.20
C GLY A 419 2.00 -32.39 25.06
N THR A 420 1.59 -31.39 25.86
CA THR A 420 0.28 -30.74 25.71
C THR A 420 0.18 -30.04 24.35
N LEU A 421 -0.92 -30.26 23.63
CA LEU A 421 -1.22 -29.61 22.36
C LEU A 421 -2.25 -28.50 22.57
N ILE A 422 -1.93 -27.28 22.14
CA ILE A 422 -2.82 -26.13 22.09
C ILE A 422 -3.00 -25.75 20.63
N SER A 423 -4.24 -25.65 20.15
CA SER A 423 -4.52 -25.23 18.78
C SER A 423 -5.64 -24.20 18.74
N ASP A 424 -5.55 -23.31 17.78
CA ASP A 424 -6.61 -22.33 17.43
C ASP A 424 -6.38 -21.84 16.00
N GLU A 425 -7.41 -21.23 15.39
CA GLU A 425 -7.37 -20.72 14.01
C GLU A 425 -8.07 -19.38 13.88
N ILE A 426 -7.70 -18.65 12.84
CA ILE A 426 -8.30 -17.37 12.47
C ILE A 426 -8.33 -17.21 10.94
N ALA A 427 -9.47 -16.83 10.39
CA ALA A 427 -9.63 -16.68 8.95
C ALA A 427 -9.08 -15.35 8.45
N VAL A 428 -9.43 -14.25 9.10
CA VAL A 428 -9.06 -12.88 8.76
C VAL A 428 -8.68 -12.11 10.02
N ALA A 429 -7.92 -11.04 9.86
CA ALA A 429 -7.55 -10.15 10.97
C ALA A 429 -8.80 -9.56 11.67
N ASP A 430 -8.67 -9.25 12.95
CA ASP A 430 -9.76 -8.63 13.71
C ASP A 430 -10.24 -7.31 13.07
N ALA A 431 -9.33 -6.52 12.51
CA ALA A 431 -9.62 -5.24 11.85
C ALA A 431 -10.18 -5.37 10.42
N HIS A 432 -10.17 -6.59 9.84
CA HIS A 432 -10.74 -6.84 8.52
C HIS A 432 -12.26 -6.52 8.51
N PRO A 433 -12.86 -6.09 7.36
CA PRO A 433 -14.30 -5.83 7.28
C PRO A 433 -15.20 -6.99 7.76
N SER A 434 -14.73 -8.23 7.61
CA SER A 434 -15.39 -9.44 8.12
C SER A 434 -14.77 -9.96 9.43
N GLY A 435 -13.91 -9.20 10.08
CA GLY A 435 -13.22 -9.57 11.32
C GLY A 435 -14.04 -9.31 12.57
N ALA A 436 -13.46 -9.61 13.73
CA ALA A 436 -14.14 -9.46 15.02
C ALA A 436 -14.30 -7.99 15.45
N ARG A 437 -13.46 -7.08 14.96
CA ARG A 437 -13.46 -5.65 15.29
C ARG A 437 -13.18 -4.81 14.03
N PRO A 438 -14.09 -4.80 13.03
CA PRO A 438 -13.90 -4.05 11.81
C PRO A 438 -13.58 -2.59 12.09
N PHE A 439 -12.63 -1.99 11.36
CA PHE A 439 -12.32 -0.59 11.51
C PHE A 439 -13.44 0.29 10.94
N GLY A 440 -13.95 1.19 11.80
CA GLY A 440 -14.79 2.32 11.43
C GLY A 440 -14.04 3.63 11.67
N ARG A 441 -14.70 4.77 11.51
CA ARG A 441 -14.13 6.12 11.68
C ARG A 441 -13.38 6.27 13.00
N ASP A 442 -13.96 5.83 14.10
CA ASP A 442 -13.37 5.98 15.43
C ASP A 442 -12.03 5.24 15.57
N GLN A 443 -11.90 4.07 14.93
CA GLN A 443 -10.65 3.30 14.95
C GLN A 443 -9.56 3.97 14.12
N TYR A 444 -9.90 4.58 12.97
CA TYR A 444 -8.95 5.37 12.19
C TYR A 444 -8.48 6.61 12.94
N ILE A 445 -9.38 7.33 13.60
CA ILE A 445 -9.06 8.48 14.44
C ILE A 445 -8.18 8.06 15.62
N ALA A 446 -8.51 6.94 16.28
CA ALA A 446 -7.71 6.42 17.40
C ALA A 446 -6.30 6.02 16.92
N LYS A 447 -6.18 5.36 15.76
CA LYS A 447 -4.88 5.02 15.16
C LYS A 447 -4.07 6.28 14.84
N PHE A 448 -4.71 7.32 14.28
CA PHE A 448 -4.04 8.60 14.02
C PHE A 448 -3.53 9.25 15.30
N ALA A 449 -4.37 9.33 16.33
CA ALA A 449 -3.99 9.91 17.61
C ALA A 449 -2.81 9.16 18.26
N ASP A 450 -2.83 7.82 18.23
CA ASP A 450 -1.75 6.98 18.80
C ASP A 450 -0.43 7.16 18.02
N LEU A 451 -0.48 7.16 16.68
CA LEU A 451 0.71 7.25 15.84
C LEU A 451 1.27 8.67 15.70
N ALA A 452 0.47 9.69 15.93
CA ALA A 452 0.88 11.09 15.91
C ALA A 452 1.29 11.62 17.28
N ASP A 453 1.03 10.88 18.38
CA ASP A 453 1.31 11.33 19.74
C ASP A 453 2.81 11.63 19.93
N GLY A 454 3.09 12.79 20.53
CA GLY A 454 4.47 13.28 20.72
C GLY A 454 5.24 13.66 19.45
N ILE A 455 4.65 13.47 18.26
CA ILE A 455 5.26 13.78 16.95
C ILE A 455 4.62 15.01 16.31
N ILE A 456 3.29 15.03 16.27
CA ILE A 456 2.49 16.14 15.73
C ILE A 456 1.82 16.88 16.89
N ALA A 457 1.91 18.20 16.89
CA ALA A 457 1.27 19.01 17.94
C ALA A 457 -0.25 18.78 17.98
N ALA A 458 -0.85 18.68 19.16
CA ALA A 458 -2.27 18.37 19.33
C ALA A 458 -3.19 19.33 18.54
N ALA A 459 -2.90 20.62 18.51
CA ALA A 459 -3.68 21.59 17.73
C ALA A 459 -3.62 21.34 16.22
N VAL A 460 -2.54 20.75 15.71
CA VAL A 460 -2.40 20.35 14.30
C VAL A 460 -3.22 19.07 14.06
N GLN A 461 -3.17 18.11 14.98
CA GLN A 461 -3.99 16.90 14.92
C GLN A 461 -5.48 17.24 14.86
N ASP A 462 -5.95 18.13 15.76
CA ASP A 462 -7.35 18.56 15.81
C ASP A 462 -7.76 19.26 14.50
N ARG A 463 -6.93 20.17 13.99
CA ARG A 463 -7.18 20.87 12.71
C ARG A 463 -7.24 19.91 11.54
N PHE A 464 -6.31 18.96 11.45
CA PHE A 464 -6.29 17.94 10.40
C PHE A 464 -7.56 17.08 10.46
N LEU A 465 -7.92 16.56 11.63
CA LEU A 465 -9.11 15.72 11.79
C LEU A 465 -10.40 16.48 11.49
N ASP A 466 -10.51 17.76 11.89
CA ASP A 466 -11.65 18.61 11.52
C ASP A 466 -11.73 18.79 10.00
N ALA A 467 -10.63 19.13 9.35
CA ALA A 467 -10.58 19.30 7.90
C ALA A 467 -10.90 18.02 7.14
N VAL A 468 -10.22 16.92 7.47
CA VAL A 468 -10.38 15.66 6.71
C VAL A 468 -11.79 15.08 6.87
N THR A 469 -12.44 15.25 8.02
CA THR A 469 -13.83 14.79 8.22
C THR A 469 -14.83 15.61 7.42
N ARG A 470 -14.50 16.86 7.08
CA ARG A 470 -15.27 17.74 6.19
C ARG A 470 -14.74 17.75 4.76
N LEU A 471 -13.90 16.78 4.36
CA LEU A 471 -13.30 16.75 3.03
C LEU A 471 -14.28 17.00 1.88
N PRO A 472 -15.52 16.45 1.87
CA PRO A 472 -16.49 16.75 0.81
C PRO A 472 -16.85 18.23 0.68
N ASP A 473 -16.73 18.99 1.76
CA ASP A 473 -17.15 20.38 1.86
C ASP A 473 -15.98 21.37 1.69
N LEU A 474 -14.74 20.88 1.61
CA LEU A 474 -13.56 21.74 1.52
C LEU A 474 -13.43 22.40 0.15
N ASP A 475 -13.27 23.72 0.16
CA ASP A 475 -12.81 24.48 -0.99
C ASP A 475 -11.29 24.34 -1.20
N ALA A 476 -10.82 24.83 -2.35
CA ALA A 476 -9.42 24.76 -2.74
C ALA A 476 -8.43 25.31 -1.69
N ASP A 477 -8.76 26.46 -1.12
CA ASP A 477 -7.91 27.16 -0.14
C ASP A 477 -7.88 26.45 1.22
N GLU A 478 -8.84 25.57 1.49
CA GLU A 478 -8.94 24.81 2.75
C GLU A 478 -8.16 23.49 2.72
N LEU A 479 -7.75 22.99 1.54
CA LEU A 479 -6.96 21.74 1.43
C LEU A 479 -5.58 21.82 2.10
N ASP A 480 -5.07 23.00 2.35
CA ASP A 480 -3.84 23.20 3.12
C ASP A 480 -3.98 22.74 4.58
N ALA A 481 -5.21 22.68 5.11
CA ALA A 481 -5.47 22.12 6.44
C ALA A 481 -5.18 20.60 6.55
N LEU A 482 -5.08 19.89 5.41
CA LEU A 482 -4.64 18.49 5.35
C LEU A 482 -3.11 18.33 5.43
N ALA A 483 -2.36 19.42 5.50
CA ALA A 483 -0.94 19.37 5.79
C ALA A 483 -0.68 18.96 7.26
N LEU A 484 0.39 18.21 7.47
CA LEU A 484 0.90 17.82 8.78
C LEU A 484 2.21 18.57 9.04
N PRO A 485 2.19 19.86 9.42
CA PRO A 485 3.41 20.54 9.81
C PRO A 485 4.00 19.84 11.04
N GLY A 486 5.29 19.50 10.95
CA GLY A 486 6.03 18.87 12.03
C GLY A 486 6.58 19.89 13.00
N ILE A 487 6.92 19.44 14.20
CA ILE A 487 7.86 20.17 15.06
C ILE A 487 9.19 20.14 14.30
N GLU A 488 9.77 21.30 13.99
CA GLU A 488 11.16 21.39 13.57
C GLU A 488 12.02 20.63 14.59
N GLN A 489 12.29 19.38 14.34
CA GLN A 489 13.50 18.81 14.88
C GLN A 489 14.60 19.52 14.11
N ALA A 490 15.24 20.49 14.74
CA ALA A 490 16.50 21.03 14.30
C ALA A 490 17.45 19.81 14.19
N GLY A 491 17.33 19.13 13.04
CA GLY A 491 18.03 17.89 12.80
C GLY A 491 19.51 18.22 12.70
N GLU A 492 20.32 17.39 13.31
CA GLU A 492 21.72 17.27 12.96
C GLU A 492 21.81 17.23 11.43
N LYS A 493 22.70 18.05 10.86
CA LYS A 493 22.94 18.03 9.42
C LYS A 493 23.25 16.58 9.03
N PRO A 494 22.69 16.06 7.93
CA PRO A 494 22.98 14.70 7.51
C PRO A 494 24.50 14.55 7.34
N GLU A 495 25.06 13.44 7.80
CA GLU A 495 26.48 13.12 7.63
C GLU A 495 26.89 13.01 6.15
N THR A 496 25.91 12.77 5.28
CA THR A 496 26.08 12.60 3.83
C THR A 496 25.28 13.64 3.06
N TRP A 497 25.90 14.24 2.05
CA TRP A 497 25.30 15.26 1.19
C TRP A 497 24.95 14.65 -0.16
N GLY A 498 23.73 14.93 -0.66
CA GLY A 498 23.39 14.71 -2.06
C GLY A 498 24.04 15.75 -2.98
N ILE A 499 23.76 15.61 -4.28
CA ILE A 499 24.23 16.60 -5.28
C ILE A 499 23.28 17.80 -5.42
N LEU A 500 22.08 17.73 -4.82
CA LEU A 500 21.05 18.77 -4.87
C LEU A 500 21.02 19.58 -3.58
#